data_0812c19aa85b79c0824c594d2f3c1e7a
#
_entry.id   0812c19aa85b79c0824c594d2f3c1e7a
#
_cell.length_a   1.000
_cell.length_b   1.000
_cell.length_c   1.000
_cell.angle_alpha   90.00
_cell.angle_beta   90.00
_cell.angle_gamma   90.00
#
_symmetry.space_group_name_H-M   'P 1'
#
loop_
_entity.id
_entity.type
_entity.pdbx_description
1 polymer ?
#
loop_
_entity_poly.entity_id
_entity_poly.type
_entity_poly.pdbx_seq_one_letter_code
_entity_poly.pdbx_strand_id
1 'polypeptide(L)'
;MSSNQTAAVGASAKILWRIAAITTMGSLGFGYDTGVISGALPFMSLAPSQGGLGLTPVSEGLVASALIFGGAFGALFAGQLSDRYGRLGVLKALAVLFALGALGTALSPTLWTMVATRFVLGIAVGGASSAVPVLIAELAAPKHRGRLVCQSELMIVSGQCLAYIASAGLVHLFESPLVWRYMLAIALIPAALLYVGMHFVPSSPRWLVSKGRIDEAKATLLGIRDTQREVDRELKEIIAQCEVERRHGSALSKLNEPWLLKLLGIGIALGFVIQFTGVNAFMYYTPMILKATGLGTSAALIATIGNGVVAVVATLIGMWLINRMGRRTILLMGLTVVVLAQIFLGVVMNFMPHSPLQSYLALGGVLVFLFFMQMCIGPIYWLLISELFPTHVRGLMNGISVGVFWIFNAIVAFAFPVMLSVMGGMTFFLFAVINIGSIVFCTLWLPETKGMTLEEIEQFMQHRLGGSKWRTAQANAC
;
A
#
# COMPACT_ATOMS: atom_id res chain seq x y z
N MET A 1 4.78 44.94 -10.38
CA MET A 1 3.94 43.74 -10.65
C MET A 1 4.55 42.40 -10.19
N SER A 2 5.72 42.35 -9.57
CA SER A 2 6.42 41.09 -9.21
C SER A 2 6.17 40.55 -7.78
N SER A 3 5.82 41.38 -6.80
CA SER A 3 5.64 40.96 -5.40
C SER A 3 4.30 40.23 -5.14
N ASN A 4 3.23 40.55 -5.86
CA ASN A 4 1.93 39.88 -5.70
C ASN A 4 1.90 38.50 -6.36
N GLN A 5 2.71 38.25 -7.41
CA GLN A 5 2.77 36.92 -8.05
C GLN A 5 3.52 35.90 -7.20
N THR A 6 4.59 36.29 -6.51
CA THR A 6 5.35 35.40 -5.62
C THR A 6 4.58 35.04 -4.35
N ALA A 7 3.74 35.95 -3.83
CA ALA A 7 2.87 35.67 -2.69
C ALA A 7 1.74 34.70 -3.05
N ALA A 8 1.15 34.79 -4.25
CA ALA A 8 0.09 33.90 -4.74
C ALA A 8 0.59 32.46 -4.97
N VAL A 9 1.77 32.29 -5.60
CA VAL A 9 2.42 30.96 -5.80
C VAL A 9 2.67 30.23 -4.48
N GLY A 10 2.99 30.97 -3.41
CA GLY A 10 3.16 30.39 -2.07
C GLY A 10 1.85 29.96 -1.40
N ALA A 11 0.73 30.59 -1.74
CA ALA A 11 -0.58 30.29 -1.15
C ALA A 11 -1.18 29.01 -1.71
N SER A 12 -1.17 28.81 -3.02
CA SER A 12 -1.66 27.60 -3.69
C SER A 12 -0.88 26.34 -3.26
N ALA A 13 0.44 26.43 -3.18
CA ALA A 13 1.27 25.34 -2.70
C ALA A 13 0.91 24.92 -1.25
N LYS A 14 0.69 25.90 -0.35
CA LYS A 14 0.29 25.63 1.05
C LYS A 14 -1.08 24.95 1.12
N ILE A 15 -2.04 25.34 0.29
CA ILE A 15 -3.36 24.72 0.24
C ILE A 15 -3.25 23.27 -0.23
N LEU A 16 -2.48 23.01 -1.30
CA LEU A 16 -2.27 21.66 -1.80
C LEU A 16 -1.59 20.75 -0.78
N TRP A 17 -0.60 21.25 -0.01
CA TRP A 17 0.04 20.49 1.06
C TRP A 17 -0.94 20.18 2.21
N ARG A 18 -1.83 21.12 2.57
CA ARG A 18 -2.89 20.87 3.57
C ARG A 18 -3.85 19.79 3.08
N ILE A 19 -4.30 19.88 1.83
CA ILE A 19 -5.18 18.87 1.23
C ILE A 19 -4.50 17.50 1.25
N ALA A 20 -3.25 17.42 0.83
CA ALA A 20 -2.49 16.17 0.86
C ALA A 20 -2.31 15.62 2.27
N ALA A 21 -2.00 16.46 3.26
CA ALA A 21 -1.90 16.05 4.66
C ALA A 21 -3.21 15.46 5.20
N ILE A 22 -4.35 16.10 4.88
CA ILE A 22 -5.67 15.61 5.29
C ILE A 22 -6.01 14.29 4.60
N THR A 23 -5.85 14.23 3.28
CA THR A 23 -6.23 13.03 2.51
C THR A 23 -5.37 11.82 2.88
N THR A 24 -4.10 12.03 3.19
CA THR A 24 -3.17 10.97 3.60
C THR A 24 -3.36 10.51 5.05
N MET A 25 -4.28 11.11 5.84
CA MET A 25 -4.68 10.54 7.14
C MET A 25 -5.31 9.15 6.98
N GLY A 26 -5.97 8.87 5.84
CA GLY A 26 -6.42 7.52 5.50
C GLY A 26 -5.26 6.54 5.36
N SER A 27 -4.17 6.96 4.71
CA SER A 27 -2.95 6.16 4.58
C SER A 27 -2.26 5.94 5.92
N LEU A 28 -2.22 6.95 6.78
CA LEU A 28 -1.69 6.83 8.14
C LEU A 28 -2.54 5.86 8.98
N GLY A 29 -3.86 5.93 8.88
CA GLY A 29 -4.79 5.01 9.56
C GLY A 29 -4.59 3.56 9.08
N PHE A 30 -4.42 3.34 7.76
CA PHE A 30 -4.05 2.04 7.21
C PHE A 30 -2.73 1.52 7.80
N GLY A 31 -1.69 2.36 7.79
CA GLY A 31 -0.41 1.99 8.37
C GLY A 31 -0.53 1.67 9.86
N TYR A 32 -1.26 2.47 10.63
CA TYR A 32 -1.49 2.22 12.05
C TYR A 32 -2.16 0.86 12.27
N ASP A 33 -3.24 0.57 11.55
CA ASP A 33 -3.98 -0.68 11.73
C ASP A 33 -3.17 -1.92 11.35
N THR A 34 -2.37 -1.84 10.28
CA THR A 34 -1.45 -2.93 9.91
C THR A 34 -0.31 -3.13 10.91
N GLY A 35 0.16 -2.04 11.52
CA GLY A 35 1.21 -2.12 12.54
C GLY A 35 0.69 -2.60 13.90
N VAL A 36 -0.49 -2.14 14.33
CA VAL A 36 -1.02 -2.42 15.66
C VAL A 36 -1.34 -3.89 15.90
N ILE A 37 -1.71 -4.63 14.83
CA ILE A 37 -2.00 -6.06 14.94
C ILE A 37 -0.77 -6.84 15.45
N SER A 38 0.43 -6.43 15.04
CA SER A 38 1.69 -7.00 15.51
C SER A 38 1.82 -6.92 17.04
N GLY A 39 1.44 -5.78 17.63
CA GLY A 39 1.44 -5.58 19.07
C GLY A 39 0.29 -6.28 19.80
N ALA A 40 -0.87 -6.37 19.17
CA ALA A 40 -2.08 -6.91 19.78
C ALA A 40 -2.12 -8.46 19.78
N LEU A 41 -1.63 -9.12 18.72
CA LEU A 41 -1.69 -10.58 18.57
C LEU A 41 -1.16 -11.36 19.76
N PRO A 42 0.02 -11.03 20.37
CA PRO A 42 0.52 -11.77 21.52
C PRO A 42 -0.42 -11.79 22.73
N PHE A 43 -1.24 -10.74 22.90
CA PHE A 43 -2.24 -10.64 23.97
C PHE A 43 -3.57 -11.27 23.58
N MET A 44 -3.96 -11.16 22.32
CA MET A 44 -5.18 -11.82 21.80
C MET A 44 -5.06 -13.35 21.83
N SER A 45 -3.84 -13.88 21.71
CA SER A 45 -3.58 -15.33 21.75
C SER A 45 -3.60 -15.90 23.16
N LEU A 46 -3.64 -15.07 24.22
CA LEU A 46 -3.85 -15.53 25.59
C LEU A 46 -5.23 -16.18 25.74
N ALA A 47 -5.35 -17.07 26.75
CA ALA A 47 -6.63 -17.71 27.03
C ALA A 47 -7.74 -16.70 27.38
N PRO A 48 -9.01 -16.98 27.06
CA PRO A 48 -10.13 -16.09 27.39
C PRO A 48 -10.21 -15.74 28.89
N SER A 49 -9.84 -16.69 29.77
CA SER A 49 -9.74 -16.45 31.23
C SER A 49 -8.70 -15.39 31.60
N GLN A 50 -7.74 -15.13 30.73
CA GLN A 50 -6.68 -14.11 30.89
C GLN A 50 -7.00 -12.83 30.10
N GLY A 51 -8.18 -12.70 29.49
CA GLY A 51 -8.56 -11.51 28.73
C GLY A 51 -8.18 -11.56 27.25
N GLY A 52 -7.60 -12.66 26.74
CA GLY A 52 -7.37 -12.90 25.30
C GLY A 52 -8.59 -13.49 24.60
N LEU A 53 -8.39 -13.90 23.35
CA LEU A 53 -9.38 -14.62 22.54
C LEU A 53 -9.02 -16.10 22.34
N GLY A 54 -7.90 -16.57 22.89
CA GLY A 54 -7.42 -17.96 22.76
C GLY A 54 -7.05 -18.31 21.32
N LEU A 55 -6.38 -17.41 20.59
CA LEU A 55 -6.06 -17.62 19.18
C LEU A 55 -5.05 -18.74 19.02
N THR A 56 -5.32 -19.59 18.03
CA THR A 56 -4.38 -20.57 17.49
C THR A 56 -3.65 -19.96 16.26
N PRO A 57 -2.55 -20.55 15.77
CA PRO A 57 -1.88 -20.06 14.56
C PRO A 57 -2.82 -19.87 13.35
N VAL A 58 -3.81 -20.75 13.19
CA VAL A 58 -4.82 -20.63 12.13
C VAL A 58 -5.73 -19.42 12.36
N SER A 59 -6.21 -19.21 13.58
CA SER A 59 -7.07 -18.07 13.90
C SER A 59 -6.32 -16.73 13.93
N GLU A 60 -5.04 -16.73 14.28
CA GLU A 60 -4.15 -15.56 14.11
C GLU A 60 -4.05 -15.14 12.65
N GLY A 61 -3.80 -16.12 11.75
CA GLY A 61 -3.80 -15.92 10.32
C GLY A 61 -5.14 -15.40 9.79
N LEU A 62 -6.26 -15.93 10.31
CA LEU A 62 -7.61 -15.48 9.94
C LEU A 62 -7.85 -14.03 10.34
N VAL A 63 -7.50 -13.64 11.56
CA VAL A 63 -7.63 -12.26 12.06
C VAL A 63 -6.79 -11.30 11.24
N ALA A 64 -5.53 -11.63 10.92
CA ALA A 64 -4.66 -10.79 10.12
C ALA A 64 -5.14 -10.69 8.67
N SER A 65 -5.49 -11.81 8.03
CA SER A 65 -5.92 -11.86 6.63
C SER A 65 -7.30 -11.26 6.39
N ALA A 66 -8.21 -11.29 7.37
CA ALA A 66 -9.57 -10.76 7.22
C ALA A 66 -9.59 -9.28 6.81
N LEU A 67 -8.75 -8.46 7.42
CA LEU A 67 -8.60 -7.05 7.04
C LEU A 67 -8.11 -6.90 5.59
N ILE A 68 -7.10 -7.68 5.23
CA ILE A 68 -6.46 -7.60 3.91
C ILE A 68 -7.45 -8.06 2.83
N PHE A 69 -8.19 -9.12 3.12
CA PHE A 69 -9.23 -9.63 2.22
C PHE A 69 -10.37 -8.61 2.06
N GLY A 70 -10.83 -7.99 3.16
CA GLY A 70 -11.75 -6.85 3.11
C GLY A 70 -11.20 -5.70 2.26
N GLY A 71 -9.88 -5.43 2.36
CA GLY A 71 -9.17 -4.43 1.56
C GLY A 71 -9.24 -4.68 0.05
N ALA A 72 -9.15 -5.94 -0.38
CA ALA A 72 -9.35 -6.31 -1.79
C ALA A 72 -10.73 -5.89 -2.31
N PHE A 73 -11.78 -6.18 -1.54
CA PHE A 73 -13.15 -5.76 -1.89
C PHE A 73 -13.28 -4.23 -1.89
N GLY A 74 -12.78 -3.57 -0.84
CA GLY A 74 -12.81 -2.11 -0.75
C GLY A 74 -12.14 -1.43 -1.94
N ALA A 75 -10.97 -1.88 -2.33
CA ALA A 75 -10.22 -1.34 -3.46
C ALA A 75 -10.95 -1.55 -4.80
N LEU A 76 -11.57 -2.71 -5.02
CA LEU A 76 -12.30 -3.02 -6.24
C LEU A 76 -13.55 -2.15 -6.43
N PHE A 77 -14.29 -1.91 -5.35
CA PHE A 77 -15.58 -1.18 -5.44
C PHE A 77 -15.44 0.32 -5.25
N ALA A 78 -14.41 0.81 -4.55
CA ALA A 78 -14.24 2.23 -4.26
C ALA A 78 -14.09 3.09 -5.51
N GLY A 79 -13.46 2.58 -6.57
CA GLY A 79 -13.35 3.27 -7.86
C GLY A 79 -14.73 3.59 -8.45
N GLN A 80 -15.58 2.58 -8.61
CA GLN A 80 -16.93 2.72 -9.17
C GLN A 80 -17.82 3.60 -8.30
N LEU A 81 -17.75 3.43 -6.98
CA LEU A 81 -18.47 4.26 -6.03
C LEU A 81 -18.01 5.73 -6.09
N SER A 82 -16.71 5.96 -6.22
CA SER A 82 -16.12 7.29 -6.34
C SER A 82 -16.53 8.00 -7.64
N ASP A 83 -16.68 7.27 -8.73
CA ASP A 83 -17.19 7.83 -10.00
C ASP A 83 -18.67 8.18 -9.92
N ARG A 84 -19.45 7.40 -9.15
CA ARG A 84 -20.89 7.62 -8.99
C ARG A 84 -21.20 8.74 -7.99
N TYR A 85 -20.62 8.69 -6.81
CA TYR A 85 -20.99 9.55 -5.66
C TYR A 85 -19.96 10.66 -5.37
N GLY A 86 -18.84 10.68 -6.10
CA GLY A 86 -17.74 11.62 -5.88
C GLY A 86 -16.70 11.10 -4.90
N ARG A 87 -15.45 11.52 -5.13
CA ARG A 87 -14.30 11.08 -4.32
C ARG A 87 -14.48 11.44 -2.84
N LEU A 88 -14.93 12.65 -2.57
CA LEU A 88 -15.13 13.15 -1.20
C LEU A 88 -16.23 12.40 -0.45
N GLY A 89 -17.38 12.19 -1.10
CA GLY A 89 -18.51 11.48 -0.50
C GLY A 89 -18.12 10.07 -0.08
N VAL A 90 -17.42 9.36 -0.98
CA VAL A 90 -16.93 8.00 -0.70
C VAL A 90 -15.89 7.99 0.41
N LEU A 91 -14.92 8.92 0.42
CA LEU A 91 -13.91 8.99 1.49
C LEU A 91 -14.51 9.30 2.86
N LYS A 92 -15.55 10.15 2.94
CA LYS A 92 -16.29 10.38 4.19
C LYS A 92 -17.00 9.12 4.66
N ALA A 93 -17.66 8.39 3.76
CA ALA A 93 -18.33 7.13 4.10
C ALA A 93 -17.32 6.08 4.55
N LEU A 94 -16.16 5.97 3.87
CA LEU A 94 -15.08 5.07 4.26
C LEU A 94 -14.47 5.44 5.62
N ALA A 95 -14.34 6.72 5.95
CA ALA A 95 -13.87 7.16 7.26
C ALA A 95 -14.83 6.75 8.40
N VAL A 96 -16.14 6.85 8.17
CA VAL A 96 -17.15 6.33 9.12
C VAL A 96 -17.05 4.80 9.24
N LEU A 97 -16.95 4.10 8.12
CA LEU A 97 -16.81 2.64 8.10
C LEU A 97 -15.53 2.19 8.81
N PHE A 98 -14.43 2.94 8.64
CA PHE A 98 -13.17 2.73 9.34
C PHE A 98 -13.36 2.87 10.86
N ALA A 99 -14.02 3.94 11.31
CA ALA A 99 -14.29 4.18 12.73
C ALA A 99 -15.17 3.05 13.33
N LEU A 100 -16.22 2.63 12.63
CA LEU A 100 -17.08 1.52 13.07
C LEU A 100 -16.32 0.20 13.13
N GLY A 101 -15.48 -0.08 12.12
CA GLY A 101 -14.63 -1.26 12.10
C GLY A 101 -13.59 -1.26 13.24
N ALA A 102 -12.92 -0.14 13.46
CA ALA A 102 -11.94 0.00 14.55
C ALA A 102 -12.58 -0.15 15.93
N LEU A 103 -13.74 0.47 16.15
CA LEU A 103 -14.50 0.28 17.39
C LEU A 103 -14.96 -1.16 17.55
N GLY A 104 -15.48 -1.77 16.50
CA GLY A 104 -15.89 -3.17 16.50
C GLY A 104 -14.75 -4.12 16.83
N THR A 105 -13.54 -3.92 16.28
CA THR A 105 -12.36 -4.74 16.60
C THR A 105 -11.93 -4.56 18.06
N ALA A 106 -11.90 -3.34 18.57
CA ALA A 106 -11.54 -3.06 19.96
C ALA A 106 -12.51 -3.68 20.98
N LEU A 107 -13.79 -3.75 20.64
CA LEU A 107 -14.86 -4.29 21.49
C LEU A 107 -15.14 -5.78 21.26
N SER A 108 -14.48 -6.43 20.30
CA SER A 108 -14.78 -7.82 19.92
C SER A 108 -14.67 -8.80 21.09
N PRO A 109 -15.75 -9.56 21.42
CA PRO A 109 -15.74 -10.54 22.47
C PRO A 109 -15.28 -11.93 22.01
N THR A 110 -15.34 -12.21 20.70
CA THR A 110 -15.06 -13.54 20.14
C THR A 110 -14.20 -13.43 18.86
N LEU A 111 -13.58 -14.56 18.45
CA LEU A 111 -12.85 -14.67 17.20
C LEU A 111 -13.69 -14.22 15.99
N TRP A 112 -14.93 -14.69 15.89
CA TRP A 112 -15.76 -14.42 14.70
C TRP A 112 -16.21 -12.97 14.60
N THR A 113 -16.49 -12.32 15.74
CA THR A 113 -16.75 -10.87 15.74
C THR A 113 -15.50 -10.08 15.36
N MET A 114 -14.33 -10.51 15.84
CA MET A 114 -13.05 -9.91 15.44
C MET A 114 -12.82 -10.04 13.94
N VAL A 115 -12.98 -11.22 13.36
CA VAL A 115 -12.82 -11.47 11.92
C VAL A 115 -13.80 -10.62 11.10
N ALA A 116 -15.07 -10.58 11.48
CA ALA A 116 -16.09 -9.80 10.79
C ALA A 116 -15.80 -8.27 10.83
N THR A 117 -15.45 -7.75 12.00
CA THR A 117 -15.14 -6.31 12.16
C THR A 117 -13.84 -5.93 11.47
N ARG A 118 -12.82 -6.79 11.46
CA ARG A 118 -11.61 -6.60 10.68
C ARG A 118 -11.85 -6.62 9.17
N PHE A 119 -12.75 -7.47 8.69
CA PHE A 119 -13.15 -7.47 7.29
C PHE A 119 -13.83 -6.12 6.90
N VAL A 120 -14.76 -5.65 7.74
CA VAL A 120 -15.41 -4.33 7.54
C VAL A 120 -14.39 -3.19 7.56
N LEU A 121 -13.46 -3.22 8.53
CA LEU A 121 -12.35 -2.27 8.61
C LEU A 121 -11.49 -2.33 7.36
N GLY A 122 -11.23 -3.54 6.85
CA GLY A 122 -10.50 -3.79 5.61
C GLY A 122 -11.15 -3.11 4.40
N ILE A 123 -12.48 -3.22 4.25
CA ILE A 123 -13.20 -2.53 3.16
C ILE A 123 -12.93 -1.01 3.19
N ALA A 124 -12.93 -0.41 4.37
CA ALA A 124 -12.65 1.01 4.52
C ALA A 124 -11.20 1.36 4.14
N VAL A 125 -10.25 0.57 4.61
CA VAL A 125 -8.81 0.72 4.34
C VAL A 125 -8.51 0.57 2.84
N GLY A 126 -8.97 -0.52 2.23
CA GLY A 126 -8.75 -0.79 0.81
C GLY A 126 -9.42 0.24 -0.10
N GLY A 127 -10.64 0.67 0.28
CA GLY A 127 -11.33 1.75 -0.42
C GLY A 127 -10.57 3.07 -0.35
N ALA A 128 -10.04 3.44 0.81
CA ALA A 128 -9.25 4.64 0.99
C ALA A 128 -7.92 4.56 0.24
N SER A 129 -7.24 3.40 0.23
CA SER A 129 -5.97 3.20 -0.46
C SER A 129 -6.07 3.42 -1.98
N SER A 130 -7.23 3.17 -2.59
CA SER A 130 -7.48 3.44 -4.00
C SER A 130 -8.01 4.85 -4.26
N ALA A 131 -8.90 5.40 -3.41
CA ALA A 131 -9.55 6.67 -3.63
C ALA A 131 -8.66 7.89 -3.29
N VAL A 132 -7.80 7.78 -2.26
CA VAL A 132 -6.92 8.88 -1.82
C VAL A 132 -5.90 9.29 -2.89
N PRO A 133 -5.11 8.38 -3.50
CA PRO A 133 -4.16 8.76 -4.55
C PRO A 133 -4.85 9.37 -5.77
N VAL A 134 -6.05 8.89 -6.13
CA VAL A 134 -6.83 9.45 -7.23
C VAL A 134 -7.26 10.88 -6.92
N LEU A 135 -7.81 11.13 -5.72
CA LEU A 135 -8.21 12.49 -5.32
C LEU A 135 -7.00 13.44 -5.30
N ILE A 136 -5.87 13.01 -4.76
CA ILE A 136 -4.62 13.80 -4.76
C ILE A 136 -4.19 14.09 -6.20
N ALA A 137 -4.20 13.10 -7.09
CA ALA A 137 -3.80 13.28 -8.48
C ALA A 137 -4.73 14.21 -9.27
N GLU A 138 -6.03 14.26 -8.93
CA GLU A 138 -7.02 15.15 -9.55
C GLU A 138 -6.95 16.59 -9.02
N LEU A 139 -6.51 16.81 -7.78
CA LEU A 139 -6.37 18.14 -7.17
C LEU A 139 -4.97 18.73 -7.38
N ALA A 140 -3.93 17.89 -7.44
CA ALA A 140 -2.55 18.31 -7.54
C ALA A 140 -2.22 18.86 -8.94
N ALA A 141 -1.49 19.98 -8.97
CA ALA A 141 -0.87 20.45 -10.22
C ALA A 141 0.13 19.39 -10.74
N PRO A 142 0.28 19.23 -12.07
CA PRO A 142 1.15 18.22 -12.67
C PRO A 142 2.57 18.19 -12.09
N LYS A 143 3.12 19.39 -11.81
CA LYS A 143 4.47 19.58 -11.24
C LYS A 143 4.66 18.93 -9.85
N HIS A 144 3.60 18.81 -9.05
CA HIS A 144 3.68 18.34 -7.66
C HIS A 144 3.04 16.97 -7.45
N ARG A 145 2.33 16.42 -8.46
CA ARG A 145 1.55 15.18 -8.38
C ARG A 145 2.34 13.99 -7.86
N GLY A 146 3.49 13.69 -8.46
CA GLY A 146 4.32 12.56 -8.06
C GLY A 146 4.76 12.63 -6.60
N ARG A 147 5.22 13.81 -6.14
CA ARG A 147 5.66 14.01 -4.76
C ARG A 147 4.53 13.82 -3.75
N LEU A 148 3.32 14.32 -4.07
CA LEU A 148 2.16 14.21 -3.19
C LEU A 148 1.61 12.78 -3.12
N VAL A 149 1.68 12.01 -4.20
CA VAL A 149 1.32 10.58 -4.20
C VAL A 149 2.32 9.77 -3.36
N CYS A 150 3.62 10.03 -3.47
CA CYS A 150 4.64 9.38 -2.63
C CYS A 150 4.46 9.68 -1.13
N GLN A 151 3.82 10.79 -0.78
CA GLN A 151 3.49 11.11 0.61
C GLN A 151 2.54 10.06 1.23
N SER A 152 1.68 9.44 0.45
CA SER A 152 0.79 8.37 0.94
C SER A 152 1.58 7.17 1.46
N GLU A 153 2.64 6.76 0.76
CA GLU A 153 3.51 5.65 1.20
C GLU A 153 4.25 6.02 2.50
N LEU A 154 4.81 7.23 2.57
CA LEU A 154 5.46 7.70 3.79
C LEU A 154 4.50 7.71 4.98
N MET A 155 3.23 8.10 4.77
CA MET A 155 2.21 8.10 5.83
C MET A 155 1.82 6.68 6.26
N ILE A 156 1.81 5.69 5.37
CA ILE A 156 1.59 4.29 5.72
C ILE A 156 2.69 3.81 6.68
N VAL A 157 3.96 3.94 6.30
CA VAL A 157 5.06 3.48 7.16
C VAL A 157 5.19 4.29 8.46
N SER A 158 4.83 5.58 8.43
CA SER A 158 4.76 6.40 9.64
C SER A 158 3.65 5.94 10.58
N GLY A 159 2.48 5.57 10.03
CA GLY A 159 1.38 4.98 10.79
C GLY A 159 1.77 3.66 11.46
N GLN A 160 2.50 2.80 10.75
CA GLN A 160 3.05 1.55 11.30
C GLN A 160 4.03 1.83 12.44
N CYS A 161 4.95 2.78 12.26
CA CYS A 161 5.90 3.17 13.30
C CYS A 161 5.18 3.67 14.55
N LEU A 162 4.16 4.54 14.38
CA LEU A 162 3.32 5.02 15.48
C LEU A 162 2.59 3.88 16.19
N ALA A 163 2.11 2.88 15.45
CA ALA A 163 1.46 1.71 16.03
C ALA A 163 2.40 0.88 16.89
N TYR A 164 3.65 0.66 16.45
CA TYR A 164 4.64 -0.06 17.23
C TYR A 164 5.02 0.71 18.49
N ILE A 165 5.22 2.03 18.40
CA ILE A 165 5.50 2.90 19.56
C ILE A 165 4.31 2.88 20.55
N ALA A 166 3.08 3.05 20.04
CA ALA A 166 1.89 3.04 20.87
C ALA A 166 1.69 1.68 21.55
N SER A 167 1.89 0.57 20.83
CA SER A 167 1.76 -0.77 21.39
C SER A 167 2.75 -1.03 22.51
N ALA A 168 4.03 -0.71 22.31
CA ALA A 168 5.05 -0.85 23.33
C ALA A 168 4.81 0.07 24.55
N GLY A 169 4.40 1.34 24.30
CA GLY A 169 4.08 2.30 25.34
C GLY A 169 2.88 1.87 26.18
N LEU A 170 1.80 1.40 25.54
CA LEU A 170 0.60 0.94 26.25
C LEU A 170 0.87 -0.28 27.12
N VAL A 171 1.69 -1.22 26.67
CA VAL A 171 2.10 -2.40 27.49
C VAL A 171 2.89 -1.97 28.71
N HIS A 172 3.70 -0.93 28.59
CA HIS A 172 4.46 -0.40 29.73
C HIS A 172 3.59 0.39 30.73
N LEU A 173 2.56 1.07 30.20
CA LEU A 173 1.66 1.89 31.04
C LEU A 173 0.54 1.07 31.70
N PHE A 174 0.06 0.03 31.03
CA PHE A 174 -1.07 -0.79 31.48
C PHE A 174 -0.61 -2.25 31.60
N GLU A 175 -0.40 -2.72 32.82
CA GLU A 175 -0.06 -4.12 33.12
C GLU A 175 -1.29 -5.06 32.98
N SER A 176 -2.13 -4.82 32.01
CA SER A 176 -3.36 -5.58 31.80
C SER A 176 -3.31 -6.38 30.50
N PRO A 177 -3.69 -7.66 30.51
CA PRO A 177 -3.83 -8.44 29.28
C PRO A 177 -4.85 -7.86 28.28
N LEU A 178 -5.78 -7.01 28.73
CA LEU A 178 -6.77 -6.33 27.87
C LEU A 178 -6.17 -5.15 27.08
N VAL A 179 -4.88 -4.85 27.22
CA VAL A 179 -4.20 -3.74 26.57
C VAL A 179 -4.38 -3.73 25.04
N TRP A 180 -4.54 -4.90 24.41
CA TRP A 180 -4.78 -5.02 22.98
C TRP A 180 -6.04 -4.28 22.51
N ARG A 181 -7.06 -4.14 23.36
CA ARG A 181 -8.28 -3.38 23.04
C ARG A 181 -7.99 -1.88 22.93
N TYR A 182 -7.17 -1.35 23.83
CA TYR A 182 -6.73 0.05 23.78
C TYR A 182 -5.85 0.31 22.56
N MET A 183 -4.95 -0.64 22.22
CA MET A 183 -4.12 -0.54 21.02
C MET A 183 -4.98 -0.40 19.77
N LEU A 184 -6.01 -1.25 19.61
CA LEU A 184 -6.92 -1.20 18.45
C LEU A 184 -7.81 0.04 18.47
N ALA A 185 -8.24 0.52 19.66
CA ALA A 185 -9.09 1.70 19.79
C ALA A 185 -8.40 3.00 19.32
N ILE A 186 -7.07 3.11 19.42
CA ILE A 186 -6.33 4.29 18.92
C ILE A 186 -6.53 4.51 17.43
N ALA A 187 -6.83 3.47 16.64
CA ALA A 187 -7.16 3.58 15.22
C ALA A 187 -8.39 4.49 14.94
N LEU A 188 -9.21 4.78 15.96
CA LEU A 188 -10.30 5.77 15.87
C LEU A 188 -9.79 7.19 15.64
N ILE A 189 -8.58 7.53 16.13
CA ILE A 189 -8.01 8.88 16.00
C ILE A 189 -7.78 9.25 14.52
N PRO A 190 -7.02 8.48 13.71
CA PRO A 190 -6.85 8.79 12.30
C PRO A 190 -8.16 8.72 11.50
N ALA A 191 -9.12 7.86 11.90
CA ALA A 191 -10.44 7.80 11.29
C ALA A 191 -11.23 9.12 11.51
N ALA A 192 -11.24 9.61 12.73
CA ALA A 192 -11.89 10.89 13.08
C ALA A 192 -11.21 12.07 12.38
N LEU A 193 -9.87 12.10 12.36
CA LEU A 193 -9.11 13.14 11.67
C LEU A 193 -9.38 13.12 10.16
N LEU A 194 -9.48 11.95 9.55
CA LEU A 194 -9.85 11.81 8.14
C LEU A 194 -11.27 12.36 7.90
N TYR A 195 -12.24 11.90 8.69
CA TYR A 195 -13.64 12.34 8.55
C TYR A 195 -13.80 13.85 8.66
N VAL A 196 -13.27 14.45 9.72
CA VAL A 196 -13.31 15.89 9.95
C VAL A 196 -12.53 16.63 8.86
N GLY A 197 -11.33 16.16 8.54
CA GLY A 197 -10.47 16.76 7.52
C GLY A 197 -11.12 16.81 6.14
N MET A 198 -11.89 15.77 5.77
CA MET A 198 -12.59 15.72 4.47
C MET A 198 -13.66 16.81 4.29
N HIS A 199 -14.04 17.54 5.33
CA HIS A 199 -14.93 18.71 5.20
C HIS A 199 -14.18 19.96 4.70
N PHE A 200 -12.86 19.96 4.81
CA PHE A 200 -11.99 21.06 4.38
C PHE A 200 -11.32 20.83 3.02
N VAL A 201 -11.56 19.66 2.42
CA VAL A 201 -11.02 19.30 1.10
C VAL A 201 -12.05 19.62 0.02
N PRO A 202 -11.67 20.32 -1.07
CA PRO A 202 -12.59 20.61 -2.17
C PRO A 202 -12.89 19.35 -3.01
N SER A 203 -14.02 19.37 -3.70
CA SER A 203 -14.41 18.30 -4.63
C SER A 203 -13.45 18.25 -5.83
N SER A 204 -13.29 17.06 -6.42
CA SER A 204 -12.45 16.90 -7.62
C SER A 204 -13.02 17.68 -8.81
N PRO A 205 -12.25 18.58 -9.47
CA PRO A 205 -12.69 19.28 -10.68
C PRO A 205 -13.07 18.32 -11.81
N ARG A 206 -12.32 17.23 -11.97
CA ARG A 206 -12.59 16.21 -13.01
C ARG A 206 -13.93 15.51 -12.78
N TRP A 207 -14.24 15.16 -11.54
CA TRP A 207 -15.53 14.56 -11.20
C TRP A 207 -16.68 15.56 -11.41
N LEU A 208 -16.51 16.81 -11.04
CA LEU A 208 -17.52 17.86 -11.24
C LEU A 208 -17.84 18.04 -12.72
N VAL A 209 -16.82 18.11 -13.58
CA VAL A 209 -16.98 18.18 -15.04
C VAL A 209 -17.70 16.94 -15.57
N SER A 210 -17.35 15.74 -15.11
CA SER A 210 -18.00 14.49 -15.55
C SER A 210 -19.50 14.44 -15.21
N LYS A 211 -19.93 15.21 -14.18
CA LYS A 211 -21.33 15.39 -13.77
C LYS A 211 -22.00 16.62 -14.40
N GLY A 212 -21.31 17.35 -15.27
CA GLY A 212 -21.83 18.58 -15.92
C GLY A 212 -21.82 19.83 -15.01
N ARG A 213 -21.18 19.77 -13.84
CA ARG A 213 -21.10 20.88 -12.86
C ARG A 213 -19.87 21.75 -13.12
N ILE A 214 -19.84 22.39 -14.32
CA ILE A 214 -18.66 23.09 -14.83
C ILE A 214 -18.31 24.31 -14.00
N ASP A 215 -19.30 25.08 -13.53
CA ASP A 215 -19.07 26.29 -12.74
C ASP A 215 -18.42 25.97 -11.38
N GLU A 216 -18.83 24.89 -10.74
CA GLU A 216 -18.22 24.43 -9.50
C GLU A 216 -16.82 23.88 -9.71
N ALA A 217 -16.56 23.20 -10.84
CA ALA A 217 -15.22 22.78 -11.21
C ALA A 217 -14.29 23.99 -11.39
N LYS A 218 -14.78 25.04 -12.05
CA LYS A 218 -14.05 26.30 -12.22
C LYS A 218 -13.77 26.98 -10.86
N ALA A 219 -14.76 27.05 -9.96
CA ALA A 219 -14.59 27.60 -8.64
C ALA A 219 -13.55 26.82 -7.81
N THR A 220 -13.56 25.49 -7.90
CA THR A 220 -12.57 24.64 -7.25
C THR A 220 -11.14 24.92 -7.78
N LEU A 221 -10.98 24.98 -9.10
CA LEU A 221 -9.70 25.27 -9.73
C LEU A 221 -9.17 26.66 -9.33
N LEU A 222 -10.03 27.66 -9.23
CA LEU A 222 -9.65 29.01 -8.75
C LEU A 222 -9.12 28.99 -7.32
N GLY A 223 -9.61 28.09 -6.48
CA GLY A 223 -9.12 27.93 -5.11
C GLY A 223 -7.77 27.22 -4.97
N ILE A 224 -7.31 26.49 -6.01
CA ILE A 224 -6.12 25.62 -5.94
C ILE A 224 -5.06 25.93 -7.01
N ARG A 225 -5.29 26.92 -7.88
CA ARG A 225 -4.35 27.38 -8.92
C ARG A 225 -4.02 28.87 -8.73
N ASP A 226 -2.86 29.26 -9.23
CA ASP A 226 -2.33 30.60 -9.00
C ASP A 226 -2.86 31.63 -10.01
N THR A 227 -3.22 31.22 -11.23
CA THR A 227 -3.62 32.16 -12.28
C THR A 227 -4.88 31.72 -13.01
N GLN A 228 -5.71 32.71 -13.39
CA GLN A 228 -6.91 32.48 -14.19
C GLN A 228 -6.63 31.76 -15.52
N ARG A 229 -5.47 32.06 -16.16
CA ARG A 229 -5.07 31.41 -17.41
C ARG A 229 -4.82 29.92 -17.23
N GLU A 230 -4.24 29.49 -16.13
CA GLU A 230 -4.06 28.07 -15.79
C GLU A 230 -5.39 27.39 -15.57
N VAL A 231 -6.32 28.04 -14.85
CA VAL A 231 -7.66 27.52 -14.59
C VAL A 231 -8.42 27.30 -15.90
N ASP A 232 -8.45 28.32 -16.80
CA ASP A 232 -9.18 28.22 -18.06
C ASP A 232 -8.58 27.18 -19.02
N ARG A 233 -7.24 27.03 -19.02
CA ARG A 233 -6.55 25.99 -19.80
C ARG A 233 -6.87 24.60 -19.25
N GLU A 234 -6.67 24.39 -17.94
CA GLU A 234 -6.87 23.07 -17.30
C GLU A 234 -8.34 22.65 -17.38
N LEU A 235 -9.28 23.58 -17.20
CA LEU A 235 -10.72 23.29 -17.35
C LEU A 235 -11.06 22.80 -18.77
N LYS A 236 -10.51 23.45 -19.81
CA LYS A 236 -10.70 23.02 -21.22
C LYS A 236 -10.10 21.63 -21.46
N GLU A 237 -8.92 21.36 -20.92
CA GLU A 237 -8.27 20.04 -21.02
C GLU A 237 -9.10 18.95 -20.35
N ILE A 238 -9.63 19.21 -19.15
CA ILE A 238 -10.51 18.27 -18.43
C ILE A 238 -11.79 18.00 -19.21
N ILE A 239 -12.45 19.03 -19.75
CA ILE A 239 -13.67 18.87 -20.55
C ILE A 239 -13.39 18.01 -21.78
N ALA A 240 -12.33 18.31 -22.54
CA ALA A 240 -11.94 17.55 -23.71
C ALA A 240 -11.65 16.07 -23.39
N GLN A 241 -10.94 15.81 -22.30
CA GLN A 241 -10.66 14.44 -21.83
C GLN A 241 -11.95 13.69 -21.46
N CYS A 242 -12.86 14.31 -20.72
CA CYS A 242 -14.14 13.70 -20.35
C CYS A 242 -15.02 13.39 -21.58
N GLU A 243 -14.97 14.23 -22.62
CA GLU A 243 -15.68 13.97 -23.88
C GLU A 243 -15.09 12.79 -24.65
N VAL A 244 -13.76 12.68 -24.71
CA VAL A 244 -13.06 11.54 -25.33
C VAL A 244 -13.40 10.24 -24.59
N GLU A 245 -13.38 10.25 -23.25
CA GLU A 245 -13.73 9.08 -22.44
C GLU A 245 -15.17 8.62 -22.66
N ARG A 246 -16.11 9.56 -22.84
CA ARG A 246 -17.52 9.24 -23.17
C ARG A 246 -17.68 8.56 -24.53
N ARG A 247 -16.84 8.91 -25.51
CA ARG A 247 -16.90 8.34 -26.87
C ARG A 247 -16.22 6.98 -26.98
N HIS A 248 -15.19 6.72 -26.19
CA HIS A 248 -14.47 5.45 -26.19
C HIS A 248 -15.17 4.47 -25.25
N GLY A 249 -15.90 3.51 -25.81
CA GLY A 249 -16.63 2.47 -25.08
C GLY A 249 -15.81 1.70 -24.04
N SER A 250 -16.40 0.70 -23.39
CA SER A 250 -15.84 -0.06 -22.28
C SER A 250 -14.40 -0.53 -22.53
N ALA A 251 -13.49 -0.19 -21.61
CA ALA A 251 -12.09 -0.66 -21.62
C ALA A 251 -11.97 -2.20 -21.63
N LEU A 252 -13.00 -2.90 -21.16
CA LEU A 252 -13.09 -4.38 -21.16
C LEU A 252 -13.02 -4.99 -22.57
N SER A 253 -13.61 -4.35 -23.59
CA SER A 253 -13.58 -4.87 -24.95
C SER A 253 -12.18 -4.83 -25.59
N LYS A 254 -11.31 -3.95 -25.08
CA LYS A 254 -9.93 -3.79 -25.57
C LYS A 254 -8.94 -4.77 -24.95
N LEU A 255 -9.28 -5.42 -23.82
CA LEU A 255 -8.45 -6.46 -23.21
C LEU A 255 -8.34 -7.74 -24.05
N ASN A 256 -9.09 -7.91 -25.12
CA ASN A 256 -9.02 -9.08 -25.98
C ASN A 256 -7.73 -9.17 -26.83
N GLU A 257 -6.87 -8.15 -26.79
CA GLU A 257 -5.58 -8.19 -27.47
C GLU A 257 -4.60 -9.10 -26.69
N PRO A 258 -4.01 -10.14 -27.32
CA PRO A 258 -3.19 -11.14 -26.62
C PRO A 258 -1.95 -10.56 -25.90
N TRP A 259 -1.39 -9.46 -26.39
CA TRP A 259 -0.25 -8.81 -25.76
C TRP A 259 -0.64 -8.07 -24.49
N LEU A 260 -1.85 -7.49 -24.42
CA LEU A 260 -2.39 -6.85 -23.22
C LEU A 260 -2.63 -7.86 -22.10
N LEU A 261 -3.15 -9.06 -22.43
CA LEU A 261 -3.32 -10.14 -21.46
C LEU A 261 -1.97 -10.62 -20.90
N LYS A 262 -0.95 -10.74 -21.75
CA LYS A 262 0.42 -11.07 -21.31
C LYS A 262 0.99 -9.97 -20.42
N LEU A 263 0.77 -8.71 -20.77
CA LEU A 263 1.20 -7.56 -19.99
C LEU A 263 0.48 -7.50 -18.64
N LEU A 264 -0.81 -7.80 -18.59
CA LEU A 264 -1.57 -7.96 -17.35
C LEU A 264 -0.98 -9.08 -16.48
N GLY A 265 -0.61 -10.22 -17.12
CA GLY A 265 0.09 -11.31 -16.46
C GLY A 265 1.40 -10.88 -15.79
N ILE A 266 2.18 -10.02 -16.45
CA ILE A 266 3.40 -9.42 -15.85
C ILE A 266 3.05 -8.56 -14.64
N GLY A 267 2.01 -7.72 -14.72
CA GLY A 267 1.56 -6.91 -13.59
C GLY A 267 1.10 -7.74 -12.38
N ILE A 268 0.35 -8.81 -12.63
CA ILE A 268 -0.06 -9.78 -11.60
C ILE A 268 1.16 -10.49 -11.00
N ALA A 269 2.11 -10.93 -11.84
CA ALA A 269 3.33 -11.57 -11.38
C ALA A 269 4.22 -10.62 -10.55
N LEU A 270 4.26 -9.33 -10.86
CA LEU A 270 4.90 -8.32 -10.00
C LEU A 270 4.22 -8.24 -8.64
N GLY A 271 2.88 -8.28 -8.60
CA GLY A 271 2.14 -8.36 -7.35
C GLY A 271 2.50 -9.60 -6.52
N PHE A 272 2.65 -10.75 -7.19
CA PHE A 272 3.13 -11.98 -6.56
C PHE A 272 4.56 -11.79 -6.00
N VAL A 273 5.50 -11.31 -6.81
CA VAL A 273 6.89 -11.05 -6.40
C VAL A 273 6.94 -10.28 -5.09
N ILE A 274 6.19 -9.20 -4.97
CA ILE A 274 6.24 -8.34 -3.80
C ILE A 274 5.62 -8.98 -2.57
N GLN A 275 4.45 -9.58 -2.70
CA GLN A 275 3.76 -10.15 -1.55
C GLN A 275 4.45 -11.42 -1.05
N PHE A 276 4.99 -12.22 -1.96
CA PHE A 276 5.73 -13.44 -1.59
C PHE A 276 7.19 -13.18 -1.17
N THR A 277 7.65 -11.90 -1.11
CA THR A 277 8.79 -11.57 -0.26
C THR A 277 8.51 -11.86 1.22
N GLY A 278 7.24 -11.90 1.61
CA GLY A 278 6.83 -12.07 2.99
C GLY A 278 6.82 -10.76 3.80
N VAL A 279 6.90 -9.59 3.16
CA VAL A 279 6.98 -8.28 3.85
C VAL A 279 5.94 -8.12 4.94
N ASN A 280 4.69 -8.44 4.64
CA ASN A 280 3.60 -8.30 5.59
C ASN A 280 3.68 -9.34 6.73
N ALA A 281 4.21 -10.54 6.45
CA ALA A 281 4.50 -11.52 7.48
C ALA A 281 5.53 -10.99 8.49
N PHE A 282 6.62 -10.40 8.01
CA PHE A 282 7.58 -9.76 8.91
C PHE A 282 6.97 -8.58 9.68
N MET A 283 6.16 -7.74 9.03
CA MET A 283 5.54 -6.60 9.72
C MET A 283 4.53 -7.01 10.78
N TYR A 284 3.73 -8.03 10.53
CA TYR A 284 2.67 -8.46 11.45
C TYR A 284 3.18 -9.36 12.56
N TYR A 285 4.18 -10.21 12.28
CA TYR A 285 4.57 -11.30 13.16
C TYR A 285 5.99 -11.18 13.75
N THR A 286 6.67 -10.02 13.56
CA THR A 286 8.01 -9.81 14.19
C THR A 286 8.02 -10.09 15.68
N PRO A 287 7.08 -9.62 16.52
CA PRO A 287 7.11 -9.97 17.95
C PRO A 287 7.01 -11.47 18.20
N MET A 288 6.26 -12.21 17.36
CA MET A 288 6.14 -13.65 17.48
C MET A 288 7.43 -14.37 17.03
N ILE A 289 8.06 -13.89 15.96
CA ILE A 289 9.37 -14.39 15.51
C ILE A 289 10.41 -14.22 16.64
N LEU A 290 10.46 -13.05 17.26
CA LEU A 290 11.39 -12.77 18.36
C LEU A 290 11.04 -13.57 19.62
N LYS A 291 9.77 -13.77 19.94
CA LYS A 291 9.36 -14.66 21.04
C LYS A 291 9.80 -16.11 20.81
N ALA A 292 9.79 -16.58 19.57
CA ALA A 292 10.27 -17.93 19.23
C ALA A 292 11.78 -18.12 19.50
N THR A 293 12.57 -17.03 19.63
CA THR A 293 13.98 -17.08 20.07
C THR A 293 14.15 -17.03 21.59
N GLY A 294 13.05 -17.01 22.37
CA GLY A 294 13.08 -16.92 23.84
C GLY A 294 12.99 -15.49 24.40
N LEU A 295 12.79 -14.48 23.55
CA LEU A 295 12.63 -13.09 24.01
C LEU A 295 11.27 -12.89 24.70
N GLY A 296 11.25 -12.19 25.83
CA GLY A 296 9.99 -11.83 26.52
C GLY A 296 9.12 -10.90 25.68
N THR A 297 7.79 -10.94 25.88
CA THR A 297 6.82 -10.19 25.05
C THR A 297 7.11 -8.68 25.04
N SER A 298 7.38 -8.06 26.19
CA SER A 298 7.68 -6.61 26.28
C SER A 298 8.95 -6.26 25.50
N ALA A 299 10.01 -7.06 25.63
CA ALA A 299 11.27 -6.84 24.91
C ALA A 299 11.09 -7.03 23.39
N ALA A 300 10.28 -8.01 22.95
CA ALA A 300 9.96 -8.23 21.56
C ALA A 300 9.18 -7.06 20.96
N LEU A 301 8.24 -6.46 21.71
CA LEU A 301 7.48 -5.28 21.25
C LEU A 301 8.38 -4.03 21.16
N ILE A 302 9.26 -3.79 22.12
CA ILE A 302 10.23 -2.69 22.07
C ILE A 302 11.16 -2.86 20.85
N ALA A 303 11.66 -4.08 20.61
CA ALA A 303 12.49 -4.38 19.44
C ALA A 303 11.75 -4.11 18.11
N THR A 304 10.44 -4.33 18.09
CA THR A 304 9.61 -4.08 16.90
C THR A 304 9.49 -2.59 16.55
N ILE A 305 9.73 -1.66 17.48
CA ILE A 305 9.83 -0.23 17.16
C ILE A 305 10.92 0.00 16.10
N GLY A 306 12.01 -0.76 16.18
CA GLY A 306 13.08 -0.73 15.18
C GLY A 306 12.58 -0.98 13.75
N ASN A 307 11.59 -1.87 13.55
CA ASN A 307 10.98 -2.10 12.25
C ASN A 307 10.34 -0.81 11.69
N GLY A 308 9.58 -0.10 12.53
CA GLY A 308 8.92 1.13 12.13
C GLY A 308 9.91 2.23 11.75
N VAL A 309 10.93 2.45 12.58
CA VAL A 309 11.97 3.46 12.32
C VAL A 309 12.74 3.12 11.04
N VAL A 310 13.16 1.88 10.89
CA VAL A 310 13.88 1.39 9.70
C VAL A 310 13.00 1.53 8.45
N ALA A 311 11.70 1.22 8.52
CA ALA A 311 10.80 1.35 7.40
C ALA A 311 10.66 2.81 6.93
N VAL A 312 10.52 3.77 7.86
CA VAL A 312 10.44 5.21 7.55
C VAL A 312 11.74 5.68 6.88
N VAL A 313 12.90 5.39 7.48
CA VAL A 313 14.20 5.79 6.95
C VAL A 313 14.44 5.16 5.57
N ALA A 314 14.16 3.87 5.42
CA ALA A 314 14.33 3.15 4.16
C ALA A 314 13.45 3.71 3.05
N THR A 315 12.19 4.05 3.36
CA THR A 315 11.26 4.66 2.38
C THR A 315 11.77 6.02 1.91
N LEU A 316 12.28 6.87 2.81
CA LEU A 316 12.87 8.16 2.44
C LEU A 316 14.08 7.99 1.51
N ILE A 317 14.97 7.04 1.82
CA ILE A 317 16.12 6.71 0.97
C ILE A 317 15.66 6.15 -0.37
N GLY A 318 14.65 5.28 -0.38
CA GLY A 318 14.06 4.70 -1.60
C GLY A 318 13.50 5.77 -2.54
N MET A 319 12.78 6.75 -2.02
CA MET A 319 12.26 7.89 -2.80
C MET A 319 13.39 8.72 -3.45
N TRP A 320 14.54 8.83 -2.78
CA TRP A 320 15.72 9.48 -3.35
C TRP A 320 16.40 8.60 -4.42
N LEU A 321 16.48 7.30 -4.19
CA LEU A 321 17.16 6.33 -5.04
C LEU A 321 16.44 6.14 -6.39
N ILE A 322 15.11 6.16 -6.42
CA ILE A 322 14.28 6.03 -7.63
C ILE A 322 14.68 7.04 -8.72
N ASN A 323 15.06 8.26 -8.32
CA ASN A 323 15.47 9.28 -9.26
C ASN A 323 16.88 9.04 -9.85
N ARG A 324 17.71 8.22 -9.20
CA ARG A 324 19.12 8.01 -9.55
C ARG A 324 19.40 6.70 -10.26
N MET A 325 18.66 5.63 -9.94
CA MET A 325 18.89 4.29 -10.46
C MET A 325 17.70 3.80 -11.31
N GLY A 326 17.94 2.78 -12.12
CA GLY A 326 16.91 2.10 -12.89
C GLY A 326 15.96 1.29 -12.00
N ARG A 327 14.69 1.19 -12.40
CA ARG A 327 13.64 0.50 -11.62
C ARG A 327 13.95 -0.98 -11.46
N ARG A 328 14.32 -1.63 -12.57
CA ARG A 328 14.71 -3.04 -12.58
C ARG A 328 15.96 -3.29 -11.72
N THR A 329 16.95 -2.41 -11.81
CA THR A 329 18.20 -2.52 -11.03
C THR A 329 17.92 -2.42 -9.53
N ILE A 330 17.11 -1.44 -9.10
CA ILE A 330 16.73 -1.28 -7.68
C ILE A 330 15.98 -2.52 -7.18
N LEU A 331 15.01 -3.02 -7.98
CA LEU A 331 14.20 -4.18 -7.60
C LEU A 331 15.07 -5.44 -7.43
N LEU A 332 15.96 -5.71 -8.36
CA LEU A 332 16.86 -6.86 -8.29
C LEU A 332 17.85 -6.78 -7.14
N MET A 333 18.39 -5.59 -6.86
CA MET A 333 19.23 -5.34 -5.69
C MET A 333 18.46 -5.63 -4.39
N GLY A 334 17.23 -5.12 -4.27
CA GLY A 334 16.38 -5.36 -3.11
C GLY A 334 16.07 -6.84 -2.92
N LEU A 335 15.63 -7.54 -3.97
CA LEU A 335 15.32 -8.97 -3.93
C LEU A 335 16.53 -9.82 -3.54
N THR A 336 17.73 -9.48 -4.05
CA THR A 336 18.95 -10.20 -3.70
C THR A 336 19.24 -10.13 -2.21
N VAL A 337 19.17 -8.92 -1.61
CA VAL A 337 19.42 -8.76 -0.17
C VAL A 337 18.30 -9.39 0.66
N VAL A 338 17.05 -9.32 0.20
CA VAL A 338 15.89 -10.00 0.83
C VAL A 338 16.13 -11.51 0.91
N VAL A 339 16.59 -12.15 -0.18
CA VAL A 339 16.93 -13.58 -0.19
C VAL A 339 18.05 -13.89 0.79
N LEU A 340 19.12 -13.10 0.80
CA LEU A 340 20.24 -13.28 1.74
C LEU A 340 19.79 -13.14 3.20
N ALA A 341 18.94 -12.15 3.51
CA ALA A 341 18.39 -11.96 4.83
C ALA A 341 17.48 -13.12 5.26
N GLN A 342 16.69 -13.67 4.35
CA GLN A 342 15.84 -14.84 4.62
C GLN A 342 16.67 -16.11 4.86
N ILE A 343 17.70 -16.35 4.08
CA ILE A 343 18.63 -17.46 4.31
C ILE A 343 19.32 -17.30 5.67
N PHE A 344 19.80 -16.09 5.98
CA PHE A 344 20.40 -15.79 7.26
C PHE A 344 19.44 -16.06 8.43
N LEU A 345 18.19 -15.58 8.35
CA LEU A 345 17.16 -15.86 9.35
C LEU A 345 16.86 -17.35 9.50
N GLY A 346 16.75 -18.06 8.37
CA GLY A 346 16.59 -19.51 8.37
C GLY A 346 17.73 -20.24 9.09
N VAL A 347 18.97 -19.82 8.90
CA VAL A 347 20.14 -20.37 9.61
C VAL A 347 20.07 -20.04 11.09
N VAL A 348 19.84 -18.78 11.45
CA VAL A 348 19.78 -18.34 12.86
C VAL A 348 18.68 -19.07 13.63
N MET A 349 17.50 -19.22 13.02
CA MET A 349 16.33 -19.82 13.69
C MET A 349 16.40 -21.33 13.82
N ASN A 350 17.12 -22.05 12.92
CA ASN A 350 17.16 -23.51 12.95
C ASN A 350 18.43 -24.08 13.57
N PHE A 351 19.57 -23.40 13.44
CA PHE A 351 20.87 -23.99 13.80
C PHE A 351 21.53 -23.34 15.01
N MET A 352 21.00 -22.22 15.51
CA MET A 352 21.51 -21.61 16.74
C MET A 352 20.71 -22.03 17.97
N PRO A 353 21.35 -22.27 19.12
CA PRO A 353 20.65 -22.53 20.37
C PRO A 353 19.93 -21.27 20.85
N HIS A 354 18.83 -21.46 21.61
CA HIS A 354 18.12 -20.34 22.25
C HIS A 354 19.06 -19.55 23.17
N SER A 355 19.33 -18.32 22.77
CA SER A 355 20.27 -17.43 23.46
C SER A 355 19.93 -15.98 23.17
N PRO A 356 20.34 -15.03 24.01
CA PRO A 356 20.20 -13.60 23.68
C PRO A 356 20.84 -13.23 22.34
N LEU A 357 21.97 -13.89 21.99
CA LEU A 357 22.63 -13.67 20.71
C LEU A 357 21.74 -14.07 19.51
N GLN A 358 21.04 -15.21 19.61
CA GLN A 358 20.08 -15.63 18.58
C GLN A 358 18.99 -14.56 18.37
N SER A 359 18.45 -14.02 19.46
CA SER A 359 17.41 -12.98 19.41
C SER A 359 17.91 -11.69 18.73
N TYR A 360 19.13 -11.24 19.07
CA TYR A 360 19.72 -10.04 18.44
C TYR A 360 20.03 -10.26 16.94
N LEU A 361 20.54 -11.45 16.59
CA LEU A 361 20.81 -11.79 15.20
C LEU A 361 19.51 -11.92 14.40
N ALA A 362 18.47 -12.53 14.97
CA ALA A 362 17.14 -12.59 14.35
C ALA A 362 16.56 -11.20 14.13
N LEU A 363 16.62 -10.31 15.14
CA LEU A 363 16.20 -8.93 14.99
C LEU A 363 16.99 -8.20 13.89
N GLY A 364 18.33 -8.33 13.90
CA GLY A 364 19.19 -7.74 12.86
C GLY A 364 18.83 -8.22 11.45
N GLY A 365 18.57 -9.52 11.28
CA GLY A 365 18.12 -10.10 10.02
C GLY A 365 16.77 -9.54 9.55
N VAL A 366 15.80 -9.38 10.47
CA VAL A 366 14.50 -8.76 10.19
C VAL A 366 14.66 -7.29 9.78
N LEU A 367 15.49 -6.52 10.49
CA LEU A 367 15.72 -5.11 10.18
C LEU A 367 16.39 -4.91 8.81
N VAL A 368 17.39 -5.75 8.46
CA VAL A 368 18.03 -5.73 7.14
C VAL A 368 17.03 -6.09 6.06
N PHE A 369 16.23 -7.13 6.27
CA PHE A 369 15.15 -7.51 5.36
C PHE A 369 14.20 -6.35 5.10
N LEU A 370 13.66 -5.73 6.16
CA LEU A 370 12.69 -4.63 6.06
C LEU A 370 13.31 -3.38 5.44
N PHE A 371 14.57 -3.08 5.75
CA PHE A 371 15.26 -1.93 5.19
C PHE A 371 15.31 -2.02 3.65
N PHE A 372 15.82 -3.13 3.11
CA PHE A 372 15.93 -3.30 1.66
C PHE A 372 14.59 -3.52 0.99
N MET A 373 13.64 -4.14 1.67
CA MET A 373 12.26 -4.27 1.20
C MET A 373 11.61 -2.90 0.99
N GLN A 374 11.66 -2.04 2.00
CA GLN A 374 11.02 -0.72 1.95
C GLN A 374 11.79 0.29 1.10
N MET A 375 13.12 0.18 1.04
CA MET A 375 13.94 1.06 0.20
C MET A 375 13.81 0.73 -1.29
N CYS A 376 13.80 -0.57 -1.64
CA CYS A 376 13.99 -0.99 -3.03
C CYS A 376 12.72 -1.55 -3.66
N ILE A 377 11.87 -2.27 -2.93
CA ILE A 377 10.79 -3.06 -3.52
C ILE A 377 9.46 -2.34 -3.41
N GLY A 378 9.09 -1.86 -2.21
CA GLY A 378 7.80 -1.23 -1.96
C GLY A 378 7.47 -0.09 -2.93
N PRO A 379 8.27 0.98 -2.99
CA PRO A 379 7.98 2.12 -3.86
C PRO A 379 8.06 1.79 -5.35
N ILE A 380 8.91 0.84 -5.74
CA ILE A 380 9.12 0.45 -7.16
C ILE A 380 7.90 -0.25 -7.74
N TYR A 381 7.17 -1.04 -6.95
CA TYR A 381 5.96 -1.70 -7.44
C TYR A 381 4.91 -0.72 -7.97
N TRP A 382 4.55 0.25 -7.14
CA TRP A 382 3.52 1.23 -7.51
C TRP A 382 3.94 2.06 -8.72
N LEU A 383 5.24 2.34 -8.83
CA LEU A 383 5.79 3.04 -9.97
C LEU A 383 5.71 2.17 -11.24
N LEU A 384 6.19 0.92 -11.18
CA LEU A 384 6.22 0.01 -12.33
C LEU A 384 4.82 -0.27 -12.89
N ILE A 385 3.82 -0.57 -12.06
CA ILE A 385 2.46 -0.82 -12.56
C ILE A 385 1.83 0.43 -13.20
N SER A 386 2.24 1.63 -12.77
CA SER A 386 1.78 2.88 -13.37
C SER A 386 2.49 3.20 -14.69
N GLU A 387 3.73 2.74 -14.88
CA GLU A 387 4.53 2.94 -16.09
C GLU A 387 4.29 1.87 -17.16
N LEU A 388 4.06 0.60 -16.76
CA LEU A 388 3.94 -0.53 -17.68
C LEU A 388 2.64 -0.56 -18.48
N PHE A 389 1.53 -0.06 -17.92
CA PHE A 389 0.23 -0.22 -18.57
C PHE A 389 -0.10 0.95 -19.48
N PRO A 390 -0.57 0.65 -20.74
CA PRO A 390 -1.02 1.64 -21.70
C PRO A 390 -2.09 2.56 -21.14
N THR A 391 -2.05 3.83 -21.49
CA THR A 391 -2.94 4.87 -20.95
C THR A 391 -4.43 4.54 -21.11
N HIS A 392 -4.81 3.96 -22.25
CA HIS A 392 -6.19 3.66 -22.63
C HIS A 392 -6.84 2.49 -21.85
N VAL A 393 -6.04 1.60 -21.22
CA VAL A 393 -6.52 0.45 -20.40
C VAL A 393 -5.93 0.46 -18.99
N ARG A 394 -5.09 1.45 -18.65
CA ARG A 394 -4.34 1.54 -17.40
C ARG A 394 -5.21 1.38 -16.16
N GLY A 395 -6.34 2.09 -16.11
CA GLY A 395 -7.24 2.04 -14.95
C GLY A 395 -7.75 0.63 -14.65
N LEU A 396 -8.16 -0.09 -15.69
CA LEU A 396 -8.67 -1.46 -15.59
C LEU A 396 -7.55 -2.44 -15.20
N MET A 397 -6.41 -2.38 -15.89
CA MET A 397 -5.28 -3.28 -15.64
C MET A 397 -4.68 -3.06 -14.25
N ASN A 398 -4.54 -1.81 -13.83
CA ASN A 398 -4.13 -1.48 -12.45
C ASN A 398 -5.13 -2.02 -11.43
N GLY A 399 -6.42 -1.81 -11.65
CA GLY A 399 -7.46 -2.30 -10.74
C GLY A 399 -7.40 -3.81 -10.55
N ILE A 400 -7.25 -4.57 -11.63
CA ILE A 400 -7.12 -6.04 -11.57
C ILE A 400 -5.81 -6.43 -10.86
N SER A 401 -4.68 -5.83 -11.24
CA SER A 401 -3.37 -6.16 -10.67
C SER A 401 -3.32 -5.86 -9.16
N VAL A 402 -3.85 -4.72 -8.74
CA VAL A 402 -3.93 -4.35 -7.31
C VAL A 402 -4.93 -5.23 -6.56
N GLY A 403 -6.06 -5.60 -7.16
CA GLY A 403 -7.00 -6.55 -6.55
C GLY A 403 -6.35 -7.90 -6.26
N VAL A 404 -5.62 -8.45 -7.23
CA VAL A 404 -4.88 -9.72 -7.07
C VAL A 404 -3.72 -9.56 -6.08
N PHE A 405 -3.00 -8.45 -6.08
CA PHE A 405 -1.97 -8.11 -5.09
C PHE A 405 -2.51 -8.18 -3.65
N TRP A 406 -3.72 -7.66 -3.38
CA TRP A 406 -4.36 -7.77 -2.07
C TRP A 406 -4.70 -9.21 -1.70
N ILE A 407 -5.14 -10.03 -2.68
CA ILE A 407 -5.41 -11.46 -2.46
C ILE A 407 -4.11 -12.20 -2.09
N PHE A 408 -3.01 -11.96 -2.80
CA PHE A 408 -1.70 -12.54 -2.48
C PHE A 408 -1.24 -12.12 -1.07
N ASN A 409 -1.45 -10.88 -0.69
CA ASN A 409 -1.17 -10.40 0.66
C ASN A 409 -1.98 -11.19 1.71
N ALA A 410 -3.28 -11.37 1.48
CA ALA A 410 -4.14 -12.13 2.40
C ALA A 410 -3.69 -13.60 2.54
N ILE A 411 -3.28 -14.23 1.44
CA ILE A 411 -2.75 -15.61 1.45
C ILE A 411 -1.48 -15.69 2.32
N VAL A 412 -0.53 -14.78 2.12
CA VAL A 412 0.73 -14.77 2.89
C VAL A 412 0.47 -14.49 4.37
N ALA A 413 -0.38 -13.51 4.69
CA ALA A 413 -0.72 -13.17 6.06
C ALA A 413 -1.45 -14.31 6.79
N PHE A 414 -2.31 -15.06 6.09
CA PHE A 414 -2.97 -16.23 6.64
C PHE A 414 -2.02 -17.41 6.83
N ALA A 415 -1.20 -17.70 5.83
CA ALA A 415 -0.37 -18.91 5.81
C ALA A 415 0.84 -18.81 6.77
N PHE A 416 1.40 -17.63 6.96
CA PHE A 416 2.66 -17.45 7.67
C PHE A 416 2.66 -17.97 9.13
N PRO A 417 1.69 -17.65 10.02
CA PRO A 417 1.71 -18.17 11.38
C PRO A 417 1.56 -19.70 11.42
N VAL A 418 0.80 -20.27 10.49
CA VAL A 418 0.67 -21.73 10.37
C VAL A 418 2.02 -22.33 9.92
N MET A 419 2.65 -21.76 8.91
CA MET A 419 3.95 -22.21 8.42
C MET A 419 5.02 -22.08 9.51
N LEU A 420 5.05 -20.96 10.24
CA LEU A 420 5.99 -20.74 11.32
C LEU A 420 5.79 -21.76 12.46
N SER A 421 4.54 -22.11 12.79
CA SER A 421 4.24 -23.09 13.85
C SER A 421 4.59 -24.53 13.47
N VAL A 422 4.48 -24.91 12.17
CA VAL A 422 4.74 -26.27 11.69
C VAL A 422 6.20 -26.45 11.28
N MET A 423 6.76 -25.47 10.57
CA MET A 423 8.09 -25.57 9.95
C MET A 423 9.16 -24.78 10.70
N GLY A 424 8.78 -23.97 11.70
CA GLY A 424 9.74 -23.11 12.42
C GLY A 424 10.55 -22.23 11.48
N GLY A 425 11.86 -22.16 11.69
CA GLY A 425 12.78 -21.37 10.87
C GLY A 425 12.93 -21.85 9.42
N MET A 426 12.51 -23.06 9.06
CA MET A 426 12.49 -23.55 7.66
C MET A 426 11.55 -22.70 6.78
N THR A 427 10.56 -22.04 7.39
CA THR A 427 9.68 -21.09 6.70
C THR A 427 10.49 -20.01 5.93
N PHE A 428 11.58 -19.52 6.50
CA PHE A 428 12.40 -18.48 5.86
C PHE A 428 13.15 -19.02 4.63
N PHE A 429 13.60 -20.27 4.65
CA PHE A 429 14.21 -20.89 3.46
C PHE A 429 13.19 -21.08 2.33
N LEU A 430 11.93 -21.45 2.65
CA LEU A 430 10.88 -21.53 1.65
C LEU A 430 10.64 -20.18 0.96
N PHE A 431 10.55 -19.09 1.73
CA PHE A 431 10.44 -17.75 1.16
C PHE A 431 11.67 -17.36 0.34
N ALA A 432 12.89 -17.75 0.76
CA ALA A 432 14.11 -17.52 -0.01
C ALA A 432 14.07 -18.22 -1.38
N VAL A 433 13.61 -19.47 -1.44
CA VAL A 433 13.46 -20.21 -2.71
C VAL A 433 12.45 -19.53 -3.63
N ILE A 434 11.29 -19.11 -3.10
CA ILE A 434 10.29 -18.37 -3.88
C ILE A 434 10.88 -17.06 -4.44
N ASN A 435 11.64 -16.34 -3.61
CA ASN A 435 12.25 -15.07 -4.03
C ASN A 435 13.42 -15.24 -5.01
N ILE A 436 14.14 -16.35 -5.00
CA ILE A 436 15.07 -16.70 -6.08
C ILE A 436 14.31 -16.84 -7.40
N GLY A 437 13.16 -17.52 -7.41
CA GLY A 437 12.26 -17.56 -8.57
C GLY A 437 11.79 -16.16 -9.01
N SER A 438 11.53 -15.29 -8.06
CA SER A 438 11.15 -13.88 -8.31
C SER A 438 12.29 -13.09 -8.97
N ILE A 439 13.55 -13.30 -8.55
CA ILE A 439 14.74 -12.70 -9.19
C ILE A 439 14.85 -13.18 -10.64
N VAL A 440 14.69 -14.48 -10.89
CA VAL A 440 14.73 -15.04 -12.25
C VAL A 440 13.63 -14.43 -13.11
N PHE A 441 12.40 -14.37 -12.60
CA PHE A 441 11.28 -13.73 -13.31
C PHE A 441 11.58 -12.27 -13.66
N CYS A 442 11.98 -11.45 -12.68
CA CYS A 442 12.29 -10.03 -12.90
C CYS A 442 13.45 -9.84 -13.89
N THR A 443 14.43 -10.73 -13.85
CA THR A 443 15.58 -10.69 -14.78
C THR A 443 15.15 -10.99 -16.22
N LEU A 444 14.25 -11.95 -16.42
CA LEU A 444 13.85 -12.39 -17.75
C LEU A 444 12.73 -11.52 -18.36
N TRP A 445 11.75 -11.07 -17.56
CA TRP A 445 10.52 -10.50 -18.10
C TRP A 445 10.37 -8.99 -17.86
N LEU A 446 11.00 -8.42 -16.82
CA LEU A 446 10.85 -7.01 -16.50
C LEU A 446 11.78 -6.14 -17.33
N PRO A 447 11.27 -5.14 -18.08
CA PRO A 447 12.10 -4.16 -18.77
C PRO A 447 12.64 -3.11 -17.78
N GLU A 448 13.72 -2.43 -18.18
CA GLU A 448 14.12 -1.18 -17.50
C GLU A 448 13.30 -0.03 -18.09
N THR A 449 12.59 0.69 -17.24
CA THR A 449 11.69 1.78 -17.67
C THR A 449 12.27 3.17 -17.47
N LYS A 450 13.45 3.28 -16.81
CA LYS A 450 14.05 4.57 -16.54
C LYS A 450 14.43 5.31 -17.83
N GLY A 451 13.96 6.55 -17.94
CA GLY A 451 14.28 7.44 -19.08
C GLY A 451 13.45 7.19 -20.33
N MET A 452 12.53 6.21 -20.30
CA MET A 452 11.59 5.97 -21.39
C MET A 452 10.29 6.73 -21.15
N THR A 453 9.69 7.24 -22.22
CA THR A 453 8.32 7.75 -22.19
C THR A 453 7.32 6.60 -22.07
N LEU A 454 6.07 6.90 -21.67
CA LEU A 454 5.03 5.88 -21.58
C LEU A 454 4.72 5.22 -22.93
N GLU A 455 4.81 6.00 -23.99
CA GLU A 455 4.61 5.56 -25.38
C GLU A 455 5.72 4.63 -25.84
N GLU A 456 6.97 4.93 -25.48
CA GLU A 456 8.13 4.07 -25.79
C GLU A 456 8.04 2.74 -25.04
N ILE A 457 7.60 2.75 -23.76
CA ILE A 457 7.38 1.53 -22.98
C ILE A 457 6.26 0.70 -23.62
N GLU A 458 5.16 1.32 -24.02
CA GLU A 458 4.05 0.64 -24.68
C GLU A 458 4.50 -0.03 -25.97
N GLN A 459 5.21 0.70 -26.85
CA GLN A 459 5.75 0.15 -28.09
C GLN A 459 6.73 -0.99 -27.86
N PHE A 460 7.63 -0.84 -26.89
CA PHE A 460 8.59 -1.88 -26.50
C PHE A 460 7.87 -3.15 -26.05
N MET A 461 6.86 -3.03 -25.18
CA MET A 461 6.12 -4.17 -24.65
C MET A 461 5.25 -4.82 -25.72
N GLN A 462 4.63 -4.03 -26.60
CA GLN A 462 3.86 -4.51 -27.74
C GLN A 462 4.74 -5.31 -28.71
N HIS A 463 5.93 -4.82 -29.02
CA HIS A 463 6.91 -5.55 -29.85
C HIS A 463 7.36 -6.85 -29.20
N ARG A 464 7.63 -6.83 -27.90
CA ARG A 464 8.16 -7.99 -27.16
C ARG A 464 7.09 -9.07 -26.92
N LEU A 465 5.84 -8.70 -26.66
CA LEU A 465 4.75 -9.61 -26.29
C LEU A 465 3.84 -9.95 -27.47
N GLY A 466 3.81 -9.11 -28.52
CA GLY A 466 2.91 -9.22 -29.67
C GLY A 466 3.28 -10.30 -30.70
N GLY A 467 4.53 -10.82 -30.67
CA GLY A 467 4.98 -11.88 -31.58
C GLY A 467 5.09 -11.47 -33.06
N SER A 468 5.26 -12.47 -33.96
CA SER A 468 5.54 -12.27 -35.40
C SER A 468 4.44 -11.54 -36.21
N LYS A 469 3.22 -11.46 -35.71
CA LYS A 469 2.10 -10.73 -36.38
C LYS A 469 2.37 -9.23 -36.53
N TRP A 470 3.25 -8.66 -35.73
CA TRP A 470 3.60 -7.24 -35.82
C TRP A 470 4.59 -6.95 -36.97
N ARG A 471 5.47 -7.90 -37.29
CA ARG A 471 6.40 -7.79 -38.45
C ARG A 471 5.65 -7.72 -39.76
N THR A 472 4.50 -8.41 -39.89
CA THR A 472 3.65 -8.39 -41.11
C THR A 472 2.80 -7.12 -41.22
N ALA A 473 2.38 -6.52 -40.09
CA ALA A 473 1.58 -5.28 -40.13
C ALA A 473 2.43 -4.05 -40.52
N GLN A 474 3.70 -3.96 -40.07
CA GLN A 474 4.61 -2.90 -40.52
C GLN A 474 5.07 -3.09 -41.99
N ALA A 475 5.25 -4.33 -42.42
CA ALA A 475 5.61 -4.62 -43.81
C ALA A 475 4.48 -4.30 -44.80
N ASN A 476 3.22 -4.25 -44.35
CA ASN A 476 2.05 -3.89 -45.16
C ASN A 476 1.65 -2.40 -45.02
N ALA A 477 2.32 -1.61 -44.17
CA ALA A 477 2.08 -0.19 -43.94
C ALA A 477 3.17 0.72 -44.58
N CYS A 478 4.22 0.13 -45.15
CA CYS A 478 5.17 0.76 -46.08
C CYS A 478 4.85 0.30 -47.50
#